data_78ecf14e7964a33b37705aa63fe3fad0
#
_entry.id   78ecf14e7964a33b37705aa63fe3fad0
#
_cell.length_a   1.000
_cell.length_b   1.000
_cell.length_c   1.000
_cell.angle_alpha   90.00
_cell.angle_beta   90.00
_cell.angle_gamma   90.00
#
_symmetry.space_group_name_H-M   'P 1'
#
loop_
_entity.id
_entity.type
_entity.pdbx_description
1 polymer ?
#
loop_
_entity_poly.entity_id
_entity_poly.type
_entity_poly.pdbx_seq_one_letter_code
_entity_poly.pdbx_strand_id
1 'polypeptide(L)'
;VSRFCPEKTDLKDYALPNASWCPDMLSLYQEFLEKTNSRSWIKLPSFKSNRDHIQGLKLPSGLVAATDKGDWRIFTRCIPVAGQGYEYVIFFHPAEKKSVCLFQPGPYLEGAPGFAHGGSLAAMMDETFSKTAYLAGEGLFTLSLNIRFKNLIPVGSLAVLNVQVEKIEDQKLYMSCVAQSRDQQTVFAKSSGVFLQLQLEESSQLS
;
A
#
# COMPACT_ATOMS: atom_id res chain seq x y z
N VAL A 1 -7.29 4.26 17.57
CA VAL A 1 -7.81 4.68 16.26
C VAL A 1 -6.64 4.76 15.30
N SER A 2 -6.72 4.04 14.19
CA SER A 2 -5.65 4.04 13.19
C SER A 2 -5.57 5.40 12.51
N ARG A 3 -4.36 5.96 12.40
CA ARG A 3 -4.11 7.23 11.69
C ARG A 3 -4.48 7.17 10.20
N PHE A 4 -4.58 5.96 9.63
CA PHE A 4 -5.00 5.74 8.24
C PHE A 4 -6.48 5.41 8.08
N CYS A 5 -7.22 5.27 9.15
CA CYS A 5 -8.64 4.93 9.13
C CYS A 5 -9.41 5.91 10.02
N PRO A 6 -9.51 7.19 9.63
CA PRO A 6 -10.32 8.15 10.39
C PRO A 6 -11.79 7.72 10.37
N GLU A 7 -12.45 7.81 11.52
CA GLU A 7 -13.85 7.38 11.68
C GLU A 7 -14.81 8.17 10.79
N LYS A 8 -14.48 9.43 10.50
CA LYS A 8 -15.26 10.29 9.61
C LYS A 8 -14.32 11.18 8.79
N THR A 9 -14.50 11.18 7.48
CA THR A 9 -13.78 12.08 6.58
C THR A 9 -14.61 12.34 5.33
N ASP A 10 -14.52 13.57 4.80
CA ASP A 10 -15.10 13.94 3.51
C ASP A 10 -14.14 13.64 2.34
N LEU A 11 -12.97 13.06 2.63
CA LEU A 11 -11.99 12.72 1.60
C LEU A 11 -12.46 11.53 0.78
N LYS A 12 -12.25 11.62 -0.53
CA LYS A 12 -12.56 10.51 -1.44
C LYS A 12 -11.64 9.32 -1.17
N ASP A 13 -12.23 8.15 -0.95
CA ASP A 13 -11.53 6.87 -0.86
C ASP A 13 -11.45 6.24 -2.26
N TYR A 14 -10.23 6.13 -2.80
CA TYR A 14 -9.97 5.52 -4.10
C TYR A 14 -9.89 3.99 -4.03
N ALA A 15 -9.87 3.40 -2.84
CA ALA A 15 -9.81 1.95 -2.63
C ALA A 15 -11.20 1.30 -2.63
N LEU A 16 -12.11 1.80 -3.45
CA LEU A 16 -13.46 1.28 -3.63
C LEU A 16 -13.64 0.72 -5.03
N PRO A 17 -14.49 -0.31 -5.21
CA PRO A 17 -14.77 -0.86 -6.51
C PRO A 17 -15.26 0.18 -7.51
N ASN A 18 -14.84 0.03 -8.76
CA ASN A 18 -15.39 0.78 -9.88
C ASN A 18 -15.58 -0.15 -11.09
N ALA A 19 -16.14 0.38 -12.18
CA ALA A 19 -16.48 -0.42 -13.35
C ALA A 19 -15.28 -1.07 -14.04
N SER A 20 -14.05 -0.62 -13.76
CA SER A 20 -12.83 -1.17 -14.36
C SER A 20 -12.34 -2.44 -13.68
N TRP A 21 -12.79 -2.71 -12.45
CA TRP A 21 -12.28 -3.86 -11.69
C TRP A 21 -12.71 -5.17 -12.34
N CYS A 22 -11.75 -6.07 -12.56
CA CYS A 22 -12.02 -7.38 -13.12
C CYS A 22 -12.81 -8.26 -12.14
N PRO A 23 -13.50 -9.31 -12.64
CA PRO A 23 -14.30 -10.20 -11.79
C PRO A 23 -13.54 -10.80 -10.62
N ASP A 24 -12.30 -11.22 -10.83
CA ASP A 24 -11.47 -11.78 -9.75
C ASP A 24 -11.21 -10.78 -8.64
N MET A 25 -10.92 -9.52 -9.01
CA MET A 25 -10.67 -8.46 -8.03
C MET A 25 -11.94 -8.14 -7.23
N LEU A 26 -13.08 -8.03 -7.90
CA LEU A 26 -14.37 -7.80 -7.23
C LEU A 26 -14.71 -8.93 -6.27
N SER A 27 -14.54 -10.17 -6.69
CA SER A 27 -14.85 -11.34 -5.89
C SER A 27 -13.95 -11.44 -4.65
N LEU A 28 -12.65 -11.26 -4.83
CA LEU A 28 -11.71 -11.34 -3.71
C LEU A 28 -11.85 -10.14 -2.76
N TYR A 29 -12.15 -8.96 -3.30
CA TYR A 29 -12.48 -7.78 -2.49
C TYR A 29 -13.66 -8.08 -1.57
N GLN A 30 -14.71 -8.69 -2.09
CA GLN A 30 -15.90 -9.04 -1.30
C GLN A 30 -15.57 -10.06 -0.21
N GLU A 31 -14.75 -11.07 -0.51
CA GLU A 31 -14.31 -12.05 0.48
C GLU A 31 -13.55 -11.39 1.64
N PHE A 32 -12.62 -10.49 1.35
CA PHE A 32 -11.87 -9.77 2.39
C PHE A 32 -12.75 -8.78 3.15
N LEU A 33 -13.69 -8.13 2.46
CA LEU A 33 -14.61 -7.22 3.11
C LEU A 33 -15.46 -7.93 4.17
N GLU A 34 -15.89 -9.14 3.89
CA GLU A 34 -16.60 -9.99 4.87
C GLU A 34 -15.73 -10.32 6.08
N LYS A 35 -14.43 -10.54 5.87
CA LYS A 35 -13.48 -10.80 6.96
C LYS A 35 -13.29 -9.59 7.88
N THR A 36 -13.61 -8.39 7.43
CA THR A 36 -13.56 -7.19 8.29
C THR A 36 -14.68 -7.18 9.34
N ASN A 37 -15.74 -7.93 9.15
CA ASN A 37 -16.84 -8.03 10.10
C ASN A 37 -16.41 -8.69 11.42
N SER A 38 -15.45 -9.61 11.38
CA SER A 38 -14.88 -10.24 12.58
C SER A 38 -13.84 -9.38 13.28
N ARG A 39 -13.53 -8.20 12.73
CA ARG A 39 -12.52 -7.25 13.20
C ARG A 39 -11.08 -7.77 13.20
N SER A 40 -10.82 -8.97 12.66
CA SER A 40 -9.45 -9.46 12.49
C SER A 40 -8.73 -8.74 11.34
N TRP A 41 -9.43 -8.39 10.28
CA TRP A 41 -8.92 -7.61 9.16
C TRP A 41 -9.51 -6.21 9.15
N ILE A 42 -8.72 -5.25 8.69
CA ILE A 42 -9.13 -3.85 8.51
C ILE A 42 -8.92 -3.49 7.05
N LYS A 43 -9.94 -2.95 6.39
CA LYS A 43 -9.80 -2.36 5.07
C LYS A 43 -9.17 -0.98 5.22
N LEU A 44 -8.07 -0.72 4.53
CA LEU A 44 -7.43 0.59 4.55
C LEU A 44 -8.03 1.49 3.46
N PRO A 45 -8.43 2.72 3.80
CA PRO A 45 -8.79 3.69 2.79
C PRO A 45 -7.55 4.17 2.04
N SER A 46 -7.71 4.61 0.81
CA SER A 46 -6.64 5.20 0.01
C SER A 46 -7.06 6.57 -0.48
N PHE A 47 -6.36 7.59 -0.04
CA PHE A 47 -6.67 8.98 -0.37
C PHE A 47 -5.68 9.52 -1.40
N LYS A 48 -6.00 10.66 -1.96
CA LYS A 48 -5.18 11.36 -2.95
C LYS A 48 -3.76 11.63 -2.44
N SER A 49 -3.63 11.97 -1.16
CA SER A 49 -2.36 12.32 -0.51
C SER A 49 -2.37 11.87 0.95
N ASN A 50 -1.19 11.55 1.49
CA ASN A 50 -1.02 11.23 2.91
C ASN A 50 -0.81 12.47 3.79
N ARG A 51 -0.81 13.67 3.22
CA ARG A 51 -0.52 14.92 3.97
C ARG A 51 -1.50 15.20 5.10
N ASP A 52 -2.76 14.78 4.91
CA ASP A 52 -3.81 15.00 5.91
C ASP A 52 -3.78 13.95 7.04
N HIS A 53 -3.02 12.86 6.87
CA HIS A 53 -2.97 11.74 7.81
C HIS A 53 -1.67 11.68 8.61
N ILE A 54 -0.57 12.14 8.02
CA ILE A 54 0.74 12.12 8.66
C ILE A 54 1.08 13.53 9.09
N GLN A 55 0.78 13.81 10.36
CA GLN A 55 1.08 15.09 11.00
C GLN A 55 2.23 14.91 11.99
N GLY A 56 2.97 15.99 12.24
CA GLY A 56 4.05 15.99 13.20
C GLY A 56 5.25 15.15 12.78
N LEU A 57 5.45 15.00 11.47
CA LEU A 57 6.58 14.24 10.93
C LEU A 57 7.89 14.97 11.23
N LYS A 58 8.75 14.32 12.03
CA LYS A 58 10.10 14.81 12.28
C LYS A 58 11.01 14.32 11.16
N LEU A 59 11.38 15.24 10.28
CA LEU A 59 12.30 14.95 9.18
C LEU A 59 13.74 14.85 9.67
N PRO A 60 14.58 14.04 9.00
CA PRO A 60 16.02 14.05 9.22
C PRO A 60 16.59 15.46 9.10
N SER A 61 17.65 15.73 9.85
CA SER A 61 18.31 17.05 9.88
C SER A 61 18.64 17.55 8.46
N GLY A 62 18.28 18.78 8.19
CA GLY A 62 18.53 19.43 6.89
C GLY A 62 17.48 19.18 5.81
N LEU A 63 16.46 18.34 6.07
CA LEU A 63 15.38 18.15 5.13
C LEU A 63 14.20 19.05 5.48
N VAL A 64 13.64 19.70 4.46
CA VAL A 64 12.46 20.55 4.59
C VAL A 64 11.41 20.07 3.59
N ALA A 65 10.24 19.72 4.09
CA ALA A 65 9.13 19.33 3.23
C ALA A 65 8.53 20.56 2.53
N ALA A 66 8.19 20.41 1.26
CA ALA A 66 7.46 21.43 0.53
C ALA A 66 6.06 21.62 1.15
N THR A 67 5.65 22.86 1.38
CA THR A 67 4.43 23.21 2.09
C THR A 67 3.45 24.06 1.27
N ASP A 68 3.75 24.33 0.01
CA ASP A 68 2.85 25.07 -0.86
C ASP A 68 1.52 24.34 -1.09
N LYS A 69 0.51 25.07 -1.58
CA LYS A 69 -0.84 24.53 -1.82
C LYS A 69 -0.98 23.86 -3.21
N GLY A 70 0.08 23.18 -3.69
CA GLY A 70 0.03 22.48 -4.97
C GLY A 70 -0.93 21.28 -4.98
N ASP A 71 -1.13 20.70 -6.15
CA ASP A 71 -1.87 19.44 -6.31
C ASP A 71 -0.95 18.27 -5.93
N TRP A 72 -0.89 17.97 -4.65
CA TRP A 72 -0.08 16.89 -4.12
C TRP A 72 -0.80 15.58 -4.19
N ARG A 73 -0.13 14.57 -4.74
CA ARG A 73 -0.67 13.21 -4.82
C ARG A 73 0.36 12.20 -4.32
N ILE A 74 -0.10 11.17 -3.64
CA ILE A 74 0.74 10.00 -3.44
C ILE A 74 1.02 9.33 -4.80
N PHE A 75 2.22 8.78 -4.96
CA PHE A 75 2.67 8.24 -6.26
C PHE A 75 1.68 7.25 -6.87
N THR A 76 1.11 6.35 -6.07
CA THR A 76 0.15 5.33 -6.54
C THR A 76 -1.24 5.90 -6.87
N ARG A 77 -1.47 7.21 -6.66
CA ARG A 77 -2.71 7.92 -7.08
C ARG A 77 -2.41 9.05 -8.08
N CYS A 78 -1.26 8.98 -8.75
CA CYS A 78 -0.85 9.99 -9.73
C CYS A 78 -1.68 9.96 -11.03
N ILE A 79 -2.34 8.84 -11.35
CA ILE A 79 -3.20 8.71 -12.53
C ILE A 79 -4.67 8.87 -12.09
N PRO A 80 -5.33 9.99 -12.45
CA PRO A 80 -6.66 10.28 -11.91
C PRO A 80 -7.81 9.54 -12.60
N VAL A 81 -7.56 8.93 -13.76
CA VAL A 81 -8.60 8.26 -14.54
C VAL A 81 -8.79 6.83 -14.03
N ALA A 82 -10.00 6.50 -13.57
CA ALA A 82 -10.34 5.18 -13.07
C ALA A 82 -9.99 4.07 -14.08
N GLY A 83 -9.35 3.02 -13.62
CA GLY A 83 -8.96 1.87 -14.40
C GLY A 83 -7.71 2.03 -15.26
N GLN A 84 -7.16 3.23 -15.41
CA GLN A 84 -6.01 3.46 -16.27
C GLN A 84 -4.66 3.25 -15.59
N GLY A 85 -4.59 3.46 -14.29
CA GLY A 85 -3.36 3.36 -13.51
C GLY A 85 -3.40 2.27 -12.46
N TYR A 86 -3.08 2.63 -11.23
CA TYR A 86 -3.09 1.72 -10.10
C TYR A 86 -4.51 1.58 -9.56
N GLU A 87 -5.13 0.42 -9.76
CA GLU A 87 -6.33 0.04 -9.04
C GLU A 87 -5.93 -0.92 -7.93
N TYR A 88 -6.16 -0.53 -6.68
CA TYR A 88 -5.74 -1.37 -5.56
C TYR A 88 -6.49 -1.06 -4.28
N VAL A 89 -6.52 -2.06 -3.40
CA VAL A 89 -7.02 -1.97 -2.04
C VAL A 89 -6.13 -2.81 -1.13
N ILE A 90 -5.87 -2.30 0.06
CA ILE A 90 -5.04 -2.98 1.06
C ILE A 90 -5.91 -3.34 2.26
N PHE A 91 -5.78 -4.58 2.71
CA PHE A 91 -6.35 -5.08 3.95
C PHE A 91 -5.22 -5.42 4.91
N PHE A 92 -5.35 -5.01 6.17
CA PHE A 92 -4.35 -5.20 7.21
C PHE A 92 -4.89 -6.08 8.33
N HIS A 93 -4.05 -6.98 8.83
CA HIS A 93 -4.35 -7.85 9.97
C HIS A 93 -3.47 -7.44 11.15
N PRO A 94 -4.00 -6.66 12.13
CA PRO A 94 -3.18 -6.11 13.21
C PRO A 94 -2.51 -7.16 14.09
N ALA A 95 -3.23 -8.22 14.44
CA ALA A 95 -2.72 -9.24 15.34
C ALA A 95 -1.53 -10.01 14.76
N GLU A 96 -1.58 -10.32 13.46
CA GLU A 96 -0.52 -11.07 12.78
C GLU A 96 0.48 -10.17 12.05
N LYS A 97 0.28 -8.86 12.05
CA LYS A 97 1.14 -7.86 11.39
C LYS A 97 1.41 -8.25 9.94
N LYS A 98 0.33 -8.46 9.20
CA LYS A 98 0.38 -8.82 7.78
C LYS A 98 -0.64 -8.03 7.00
N SER A 99 -0.41 -7.92 5.70
CA SER A 99 -1.33 -7.23 4.79
C SER A 99 -1.54 -8.04 3.52
N VAL A 100 -2.68 -7.80 2.89
CA VAL A 100 -2.98 -8.27 1.54
C VAL A 100 -3.35 -7.06 0.70
N CYS A 101 -2.67 -6.90 -0.43
CA CYS A 101 -3.01 -5.89 -1.43
C CYS A 101 -3.59 -6.59 -2.65
N LEU A 102 -4.78 -6.17 -3.06
CA LEU A 102 -5.38 -6.56 -4.33
C LEU A 102 -5.01 -5.50 -5.34
N PHE A 103 -4.26 -5.87 -6.38
CA PHE A 103 -3.73 -4.94 -7.36
C PHE A 103 -4.13 -5.34 -8.78
N GLN A 104 -4.76 -4.40 -9.49
CA GLN A 104 -5.07 -4.54 -10.90
C GLN A 104 -4.37 -3.41 -11.67
N PRO A 105 -3.30 -3.72 -12.41
CA PRO A 105 -2.63 -2.70 -13.21
C PRO A 105 -3.49 -2.30 -14.41
N GLY A 106 -3.65 -0.99 -14.60
CA GLY A 106 -4.31 -0.43 -15.77
C GLY A 106 -3.35 -0.23 -16.95
N PRO A 107 -3.88 0.17 -18.14
CA PRO A 107 -3.09 0.31 -19.36
C PRO A 107 -1.94 1.33 -19.26
N TYR A 108 -2.06 2.35 -18.43
CA TYR A 108 -1.00 3.36 -18.27
C TYR A 108 0.20 2.86 -17.45
N LEU A 109 0.11 1.64 -16.92
CA LEU A 109 1.22 0.98 -16.25
C LEU A 109 1.92 -0.05 -17.13
N GLU A 110 1.66 -0.04 -18.43
CA GLU A 110 2.26 -0.98 -19.36
C GLU A 110 3.79 -0.80 -19.45
N GLY A 111 4.50 -1.92 -19.44
CA GLY A 111 5.91 -2.00 -19.79
C GLY A 111 6.07 -2.73 -21.12
N ALA A 112 6.31 -4.05 -21.09
CA ALA A 112 6.18 -4.85 -22.31
C ALA A 112 4.72 -4.84 -22.79
N PRO A 113 4.47 -4.85 -24.12
CA PRO A 113 3.11 -4.75 -24.66
C PRO A 113 2.15 -5.76 -24.02
N GLY A 114 1.10 -5.25 -23.38
CA GLY A 114 0.08 -6.06 -22.72
C GLY A 114 0.37 -6.43 -21.27
N PHE A 115 1.54 -6.07 -20.73
CA PHE A 115 1.96 -6.47 -19.39
C PHE A 115 2.37 -5.27 -18.54
N ALA A 116 2.11 -5.37 -17.24
CA ALA A 116 2.48 -4.34 -16.29
C ALA A 116 4.00 -4.13 -16.23
N HIS A 117 4.42 -2.87 -16.21
CA HIS A 117 5.81 -2.50 -16.01
C HIS A 117 6.31 -2.97 -14.65
N GLY A 118 7.53 -3.55 -14.59
CA GLY A 118 8.13 -4.00 -13.33
C GLY A 118 8.19 -2.91 -12.27
N GLY A 119 8.45 -1.67 -12.66
CA GLY A 119 8.43 -0.51 -11.76
C GLY A 119 7.06 -0.25 -11.13
N SER A 120 5.96 -0.57 -11.83
CA SER A 120 4.62 -0.44 -11.25
C SER A 120 4.36 -1.46 -10.15
N LEU A 121 4.83 -2.69 -10.34
CA LEU A 121 4.76 -3.71 -9.28
C LEU A 121 5.66 -3.34 -8.10
N ALA A 122 6.85 -2.83 -8.37
CA ALA A 122 7.76 -2.32 -7.34
C ALA A 122 7.10 -1.22 -6.51
N ALA A 123 6.43 -0.26 -7.16
CA ALA A 123 5.69 0.80 -6.48
C ALA A 123 4.56 0.24 -5.62
N MET A 124 3.85 -0.78 -6.10
CA MET A 124 2.77 -1.43 -5.35
C MET A 124 3.29 -2.19 -4.14
N MET A 125 4.43 -2.87 -4.29
CA MET A 125 5.10 -3.53 -3.16
C MET A 125 5.56 -2.52 -2.13
N ASP A 126 6.18 -1.43 -2.55
CA ASP A 126 6.64 -0.36 -1.66
C ASP A 126 5.46 0.28 -0.91
N GLU A 127 4.37 0.57 -1.59
CA GLU A 127 3.16 1.14 -0.96
C GLU A 127 2.54 0.18 0.06
N THR A 128 2.46 -1.10 -0.27
CA THR A 128 1.92 -2.11 0.66
C THR A 128 2.83 -2.30 1.87
N PHE A 129 4.14 -2.36 1.65
CA PHE A 129 5.11 -2.37 2.75
C PHE A 129 4.99 -1.13 3.63
N SER A 130 4.86 0.04 3.01
CA SER A 130 4.77 1.32 3.72
C SER A 130 3.56 1.37 4.65
N LYS A 131 2.39 1.01 4.16
CA LYS A 131 1.16 0.96 4.97
C LYS A 131 1.28 -0.07 6.09
N THR A 132 1.81 -1.24 5.79
CA THR A 132 2.01 -2.30 6.77
C THR A 132 3.02 -1.88 7.85
N ALA A 133 4.14 -1.32 7.45
CA ALA A 133 5.17 -0.85 8.37
C ALA A 133 4.65 0.24 9.31
N TYR A 134 3.89 1.18 8.78
CA TYR A 134 3.33 2.27 9.58
C TYR A 134 2.33 1.76 10.62
N LEU A 135 1.43 0.87 10.22
CA LEU A 135 0.40 0.33 11.13
C LEU A 135 0.98 -0.68 12.12
N ALA A 136 1.99 -1.45 11.73
CA ALA A 136 2.59 -2.46 12.59
C ALA A 136 3.64 -1.90 13.56
N GLY A 137 4.31 -0.81 13.21
CA GLY A 137 5.40 -0.30 14.03
C GLY A 137 5.87 1.11 13.68
N GLU A 138 4.99 1.96 13.15
CA GLU A 138 5.29 3.36 12.82
C GLU A 138 6.46 3.55 11.82
N GLY A 139 6.69 2.56 10.96
CA GLY A 139 7.65 2.67 9.86
C GLY A 139 7.12 3.53 8.73
N LEU A 140 7.94 4.39 8.15
CA LEU A 140 7.53 5.21 7.02
C LEU A 140 8.55 5.25 5.89
N PHE A 141 9.84 5.37 6.19
CA PHE A 141 10.87 5.54 5.17
C PHE A 141 11.39 4.20 4.68
N THR A 142 11.31 3.99 3.37
CA THR A 142 11.92 2.82 2.71
C THR A 142 13.44 2.96 2.75
N LEU A 143 14.11 2.03 3.40
CA LEU A 143 15.58 1.97 3.42
C LEU A 143 16.13 1.05 2.33
N SER A 144 15.45 -0.06 2.09
CA SER A 144 15.82 -0.97 1.00
C SER A 144 14.61 -1.70 0.46
N LEU A 145 14.68 -2.03 -0.82
CA LEU A 145 13.66 -2.81 -1.51
C LEU A 145 14.37 -3.73 -2.48
N ASN A 146 14.23 -5.04 -2.27
CA ASN A 146 14.81 -6.07 -3.14
C ASN A 146 13.69 -6.88 -3.75
N ILE A 147 13.63 -6.94 -5.08
CA ILE A 147 12.57 -7.63 -5.82
C ILE A 147 13.17 -8.60 -6.81
N ARG A 148 12.62 -9.83 -6.81
CA ARG A 148 12.88 -10.83 -7.83
C ARG A 148 11.63 -11.04 -8.65
N PHE A 149 11.67 -10.61 -9.91
CA PHE A 149 10.58 -10.78 -10.85
C PHE A 149 10.64 -12.18 -11.47
N LYS A 150 9.49 -12.86 -11.50
CA LYS A 150 9.40 -14.25 -11.96
C LYS A 150 8.49 -14.43 -13.15
N ASN A 151 7.36 -13.74 -13.20
CA ASN A 151 6.38 -13.80 -14.27
C ASN A 151 5.76 -12.45 -14.53
N LEU A 152 5.23 -12.26 -15.74
CA LEU A 152 4.58 -11.03 -16.16
C LEU A 152 3.12 -10.98 -15.67
N ILE A 153 2.66 -9.78 -15.29
CA ILE A 153 1.27 -9.55 -14.92
C ILE A 153 0.54 -8.97 -16.13
N PRO A 154 -0.46 -9.66 -16.69
CA PRO A 154 -1.26 -9.06 -17.76
C PRO A 154 -2.00 -7.81 -17.28
N VAL A 155 -1.98 -6.75 -18.06
CA VAL A 155 -2.75 -5.53 -17.76
C VAL A 155 -4.24 -5.89 -17.65
N GLY A 156 -4.90 -5.37 -16.63
CA GLY A 156 -6.31 -5.65 -16.34
C GLY A 156 -6.57 -6.93 -15.55
N SER A 157 -5.53 -7.68 -15.17
CA SER A 157 -5.66 -8.87 -14.33
C SER A 157 -5.30 -8.58 -12.87
N LEU A 158 -5.75 -9.45 -11.97
CA LEU A 158 -5.51 -9.33 -10.54
C LEU A 158 -4.16 -9.94 -10.16
N ALA A 159 -3.35 -9.18 -9.43
CA ALA A 159 -2.23 -9.67 -8.65
C ALA A 159 -2.53 -9.51 -7.16
N VAL A 160 -2.26 -10.54 -6.38
CA VAL A 160 -2.45 -10.52 -4.92
C VAL A 160 -1.08 -10.43 -4.26
N LEU A 161 -0.85 -9.36 -3.52
CA LEU A 161 0.40 -9.14 -2.80
C LEU A 161 0.19 -9.49 -1.32
N ASN A 162 0.91 -10.49 -0.83
CA ASN A 162 0.86 -10.94 0.56
C ASN A 162 2.10 -10.44 1.26
N VAL A 163 1.93 -9.56 2.25
CA VAL A 163 3.01 -8.94 3.01
C VAL A 163 3.00 -9.42 4.44
N GLN A 164 4.17 -9.77 4.95
CA GLN A 164 4.37 -10.20 6.33
C GLN A 164 5.49 -9.38 6.96
N VAL A 165 5.26 -8.87 8.17
CA VAL A 165 6.35 -8.35 9.02
C VAL A 165 7.09 -9.52 9.61
N GLU A 166 8.39 -9.64 9.29
CA GLU A 166 9.22 -10.73 9.77
C GLU A 166 9.83 -10.41 11.14
N LYS A 167 10.32 -9.20 11.31
CA LYS A 167 10.86 -8.73 12.59
C LYS A 167 10.90 -7.22 12.67
N ILE A 168 10.92 -6.71 13.89
CA ILE A 168 11.16 -5.30 14.21
C ILE A 168 12.38 -5.27 15.14
N GLU A 169 13.46 -4.62 14.71
CA GLU A 169 14.72 -4.62 15.43
C GLU A 169 15.50 -3.34 15.08
N ASP A 170 16.10 -2.70 16.10
CA ASP A 170 16.93 -1.51 15.92
C ASP A 170 16.24 -0.40 15.11
N GLN A 171 14.98 -0.11 15.43
CA GLN A 171 14.15 0.91 14.76
C GLN A 171 13.88 0.60 13.28
N LYS A 172 14.00 -0.65 12.87
CA LYS A 172 13.75 -1.10 11.51
C LYS A 172 12.70 -2.20 11.47
N LEU A 173 11.84 -2.13 10.46
CA LEU A 173 10.90 -3.20 10.15
C LEU A 173 11.40 -3.96 8.92
N TYR A 174 11.50 -5.27 9.06
CA TYR A 174 11.90 -6.19 8.01
C TYR A 174 10.66 -6.94 7.53
N MET A 175 10.37 -6.85 6.25
CA MET A 175 9.15 -7.40 5.68
C MET A 175 9.44 -8.21 4.44
N SER A 176 8.56 -9.17 4.16
CA SER A 176 8.57 -9.98 2.95
C SER A 176 7.25 -9.85 2.21
N CYS A 177 7.28 -10.08 0.89
CA CYS A 177 6.10 -10.05 0.04
C CYS A 177 6.18 -11.15 -1.02
N VAL A 178 5.04 -11.80 -1.27
CA VAL A 178 4.82 -12.65 -2.43
C VAL A 178 3.68 -12.05 -3.23
N ALA A 179 3.93 -11.73 -4.50
CA ALA A 179 2.91 -11.31 -5.46
C ALA A 179 2.54 -12.51 -6.33
N GLN A 180 1.28 -12.87 -6.37
CA GLN A 180 0.82 -14.09 -7.04
C GLN A 180 -0.57 -13.93 -7.63
N SER A 181 -0.94 -14.86 -8.52
CA SER A 181 -2.31 -14.96 -9.03
C SER A 181 -3.27 -15.39 -7.91
N ARG A 182 -4.57 -15.17 -8.14
CA ARG A 182 -5.60 -15.52 -7.16
C ARG A 182 -5.57 -17.00 -6.77
N ASP A 183 -5.37 -17.89 -7.75
CA ASP A 183 -5.31 -19.33 -7.54
C ASP A 183 -3.97 -19.81 -6.96
N GLN A 184 -3.03 -18.89 -6.76
CA GLN A 184 -1.67 -19.13 -6.23
C GLN A 184 -0.80 -20.01 -7.13
N GLN A 185 -1.22 -20.28 -8.37
CA GLN A 185 -0.45 -21.11 -9.30
C GLN A 185 0.69 -20.37 -9.97
N THR A 186 0.58 -19.04 -10.10
CA THR A 186 1.59 -18.19 -10.70
C THR A 186 2.13 -17.21 -9.68
N VAL A 187 3.44 -17.26 -9.44
CA VAL A 187 4.15 -16.26 -8.64
C VAL A 187 4.71 -15.21 -9.61
N PHE A 188 4.28 -13.96 -9.45
CA PHE A 188 4.75 -12.84 -10.27
C PHE A 188 6.08 -12.30 -9.79
N ALA A 189 6.24 -12.16 -8.49
CA ALA A 189 7.48 -11.70 -7.88
C ALA A 189 7.53 -12.03 -6.40
N LYS A 190 8.74 -12.05 -5.85
CA LYS A 190 8.99 -12.09 -4.41
C LYS A 190 9.87 -10.92 -4.03
N SER A 191 9.61 -10.31 -2.88
CA SER A 191 10.39 -9.16 -2.45
C SER A 191 10.62 -9.15 -0.94
N SER A 192 11.60 -8.35 -0.54
CA SER A 192 11.86 -7.98 0.84
C SER A 192 12.07 -6.48 0.93
N GLY A 193 11.68 -5.90 2.05
CA GLY A 193 11.84 -4.48 2.30
C GLY A 193 12.27 -4.22 3.72
N VAL A 194 13.00 -3.13 3.91
CA VAL A 194 13.40 -2.63 5.23
C VAL A 194 12.93 -1.19 5.34
N PHE A 195 12.20 -0.91 6.41
CA PHE A 195 11.64 0.42 6.68
C PHE A 195 12.15 0.95 8.00
N LEU A 196 12.40 2.26 8.04
CA LEU A 196 12.81 2.96 9.25
C LEU A 196 11.59 3.42 10.02
N GLN A 197 11.57 3.15 11.34
CA GLN A 197 10.56 3.70 12.24
C GLN A 197 10.70 5.21 12.34
N LEU A 198 9.56 5.90 12.28
CA LEU A 198 9.51 7.33 12.48
C LEU A 198 9.66 7.69 13.96
N GLN A 199 10.34 8.81 14.19
CA GLN A 199 10.15 9.56 15.41
C GLN A 199 9.14 10.66 15.12
N LEU A 200 7.93 10.52 15.64
CA LEU A 200 6.96 11.59 15.63
C LEU A 200 7.31 12.58 16.74
N GLU A 201 7.09 13.89 16.47
CA GLU A 201 7.19 14.86 17.56
C GLU A 201 6.22 14.45 18.66
N GLU A 202 6.74 14.32 19.90
CA GLU A 202 5.88 14.12 21.06
C GLU A 202 4.93 15.31 21.11
N SER A 203 3.63 15.03 21.13
CA SER A 203 2.67 16.09 21.41
C SER A 203 3.06 16.69 22.76
N SER A 204 3.31 18.02 22.80
CA SER A 204 3.64 18.74 24.02
C SER A 204 2.42 18.72 24.95
N GLN A 205 2.15 17.59 25.59
CA GLN A 205 1.16 17.43 26.65
C GLN A 205 1.84 17.36 28.01
N LEU A 206 2.87 18.15 28.19
CA LEU A 206 3.43 18.35 29.51
C LEU A 206 3.49 19.83 29.79
N SER A 207 2.38 20.35 30.17
CA SER A 207 2.29 21.56 30.99
C SER A 207 1.61 21.18 32.27
#